data_7e2f57226bb04120cce28541ec016ef4
#
_entry.id   7e2f57226bb04120cce28541ec016ef4
#
_cell.length_a   1.000
_cell.length_b   1.000
_cell.length_c   1.000
_cell.angle_alpha   90.00
_cell.angle_beta   90.00
_cell.angle_gamma   90.00
#
_symmetry.space_group_name_H-M   'P 1'
#
loop_
_entity.id
_entity.type
_entity.pdbx_description
1 polymer ?
#
loop_
_entity_poly.entity_id
_entity_poly.type
_entity_poly.pdbx_seq_one_letter_code
_entity_poly.pdbx_strand_id
1 'polypeptide(L)'
;MGVNLVLGLLVVSLYGLCPKEVLFESVASQVRNESVEENLRATFPMVDCPADLPPTCIFIWNPHGLISLSSALYNSLRVCRHPNYKPNHVVSLPFYHYIPLVGDIGRYVGAIPSDYGTIKKTLLKNESVSVMLGGVREMNLADPRKMVLYIKKRSGIFKIAAETGTPLVPVITYGENELFPRSDNWMIEQMNVWLHSSFGLSIPAPSWMSLLHWFELSYRPLKPIPTYVGQPVIDKDPDVLKEKYIVAVQTLFSTTSPPDYSLEII
;
A
#
# COMPACT_ATOMS: atom_id res chain seq x y z
N MET A 1 -21.88 -18.48 -0.50
CA MET A 1 -21.74 -17.09 -0.06
C MET A 1 -21.44 -16.91 1.43
N GLY A 2 -22.05 -17.65 2.32
CA GLY A 2 -21.63 -17.71 3.73
C GLY A 2 -20.24 -18.33 3.97
N VAL A 3 -19.68 -18.98 2.97
CA VAL A 3 -18.42 -19.73 3.06
C VAL A 3 -17.23 -18.80 3.40
N ASN A 4 -17.13 -17.62 2.81
CA ASN A 4 -15.96 -16.74 3.04
C ASN A 4 -15.99 -16.02 4.40
N LEU A 5 -17.16 -15.66 4.91
CA LEU A 5 -17.30 -15.09 6.26
C LEU A 5 -17.10 -16.16 7.34
N VAL A 6 -17.66 -17.34 7.11
CA VAL A 6 -17.49 -18.51 7.98
C VAL A 6 -16.05 -19.00 7.95
N LEU A 7 -15.36 -18.98 6.78
CA LEU A 7 -13.93 -19.26 6.69
C LEU A 7 -13.11 -18.21 7.43
N GLY A 8 -13.41 -16.92 7.31
CA GLY A 8 -12.73 -15.88 8.07
C GLY A 8 -12.87 -16.05 9.58
N LEU A 9 -14.06 -16.37 10.07
CA LEU A 9 -14.30 -16.66 11.48
C LEU A 9 -13.68 -18.00 11.94
N LEU A 10 -13.70 -19.02 11.10
CA LEU A 10 -12.99 -20.29 11.33
C LEU A 10 -11.47 -20.07 11.36
N VAL A 11 -10.94 -19.22 10.47
CA VAL A 11 -9.51 -18.83 10.46
C VAL A 11 -9.10 -18.23 11.80
N VAL A 12 -9.88 -17.28 12.33
CA VAL A 12 -9.62 -16.69 13.65
C VAL A 12 -9.77 -17.73 14.77
N SER A 13 -10.76 -18.61 14.68
CA SER A 13 -11.03 -19.65 15.70
C SER A 13 -9.99 -20.78 15.67
N LEU A 14 -9.44 -21.10 14.51
CA LEU A 14 -8.42 -22.14 14.32
C LEU A 14 -6.98 -21.61 14.42
N TYR A 15 -6.79 -20.30 14.58
CA TYR A 15 -5.48 -19.64 14.61
C TYR A 15 -4.51 -20.25 15.63
N GLY A 16 -5.01 -20.78 16.73
CA GLY A 16 -4.19 -21.48 17.74
C GLY A 16 -4.08 -22.98 17.53
N LEU A 17 -4.83 -23.57 16.62
CA LEU A 17 -5.01 -25.03 16.47
C LEU A 17 -4.41 -25.59 15.17
N CYS A 18 -4.21 -24.74 14.13
CA CYS A 18 -3.66 -25.15 12.84
C CYS A 18 -2.26 -24.57 12.63
N PRO A 19 -1.37 -25.28 11.88
CA PRO A 19 -0.15 -24.68 11.37
C PRO A 19 -0.47 -23.43 10.55
N LYS A 20 0.17 -22.31 10.89
CA LYS A 20 -0.13 -20.98 10.32
C LYS A 20 0.03 -20.98 8.80
N GLU A 21 1.02 -21.72 8.28
CA GLU A 21 1.29 -21.86 6.85
C GLU A 21 0.09 -22.47 6.10
N VAL A 22 -0.53 -23.51 6.65
CA VAL A 22 -1.70 -24.18 6.05
C VAL A 22 -2.89 -23.23 6.01
N LEU A 23 -3.07 -22.46 7.07
CA LEU A 23 -4.14 -21.49 7.18
C LEU A 23 -3.99 -20.38 6.13
N PHE A 24 -2.78 -19.81 6.02
CA PHE A 24 -2.50 -18.73 5.08
C PHE A 24 -2.51 -19.20 3.63
N GLU A 25 -2.02 -20.40 3.34
CA GLU A 25 -2.16 -21.01 2.01
C GLU A 25 -3.62 -21.22 1.63
N SER A 26 -4.46 -21.66 2.55
CA SER A 26 -5.90 -21.82 2.29
C SER A 26 -6.57 -20.49 1.96
N VAL A 27 -6.24 -19.41 2.69
CA VAL A 27 -6.76 -18.07 2.39
C VAL A 27 -6.18 -17.55 1.07
N ALA A 28 -4.88 -17.71 0.84
CA ALA A 28 -4.21 -17.29 -0.38
C ALA A 28 -4.75 -18.01 -1.62
N SER A 29 -5.09 -19.30 -1.50
CA SER A 29 -5.70 -20.06 -2.60
C SER A 29 -7.07 -19.54 -3.01
N GLN A 30 -7.85 -18.99 -2.06
CA GLN A 30 -9.15 -18.35 -2.36
C GLN A 30 -8.97 -17.06 -3.16
N VAL A 31 -7.97 -16.24 -2.79
CA VAL A 31 -7.65 -14.99 -3.51
C VAL A 31 -7.04 -15.28 -4.90
N ARG A 32 -6.34 -16.41 -5.03
CA ARG A 32 -5.76 -16.89 -6.30
C ARG A 32 -6.72 -17.71 -7.14
N ASN A 33 -8.00 -17.77 -6.78
CA ASN A 33 -9.03 -18.32 -7.66
C ASN A 33 -9.05 -17.51 -8.96
N GLU A 34 -9.01 -18.18 -10.11
CA GLU A 34 -8.84 -17.55 -11.42
C GLU A 34 -9.88 -16.44 -11.69
N SER A 35 -11.13 -16.67 -11.35
CA SER A 35 -12.21 -15.68 -11.49
C SER A 35 -12.02 -14.46 -10.57
N VAL A 36 -11.56 -14.67 -9.33
CA VAL A 36 -11.29 -13.56 -8.39
C VAL A 36 -10.07 -12.77 -8.83
N GLU A 37 -9.02 -13.46 -9.27
CA GLU A 37 -7.79 -12.84 -9.78
C GLU A 37 -8.08 -11.99 -11.02
N GLU A 38 -8.92 -12.45 -11.94
CA GLU A 38 -9.35 -11.69 -13.11
C GLU A 38 -10.11 -10.42 -12.73
N ASN A 39 -11.06 -10.51 -11.79
CA ASN A 39 -11.77 -9.34 -11.26
C ASN A 39 -10.82 -8.33 -10.60
N LEU A 40 -9.86 -8.81 -9.82
CA LEU A 40 -8.85 -7.96 -9.18
C LEU A 40 -7.96 -7.26 -10.22
N ARG A 41 -7.51 -7.97 -11.26
CA ARG A 41 -6.70 -7.39 -12.34
C ARG A 41 -7.48 -6.35 -13.14
N ALA A 42 -8.76 -6.59 -13.40
CA ALA A 42 -9.62 -5.64 -14.10
C ALA A 42 -9.90 -4.38 -13.25
N THR A 43 -10.02 -4.56 -11.93
CA THR A 43 -10.26 -3.45 -10.99
C THR A 43 -8.99 -2.65 -10.69
N PHE A 44 -7.82 -3.30 -10.62
CA PHE A 44 -6.53 -2.65 -10.28
C PHE A 44 -5.53 -2.72 -11.44
N PRO A 45 -5.80 -2.10 -12.60
CA PRO A 45 -4.86 -2.11 -13.70
C PRO A 45 -3.65 -1.21 -13.41
N MET A 46 -2.43 -1.70 -13.67
CA MET A 46 -1.27 -0.84 -13.81
C MET A 46 -1.21 -0.37 -15.26
N VAL A 47 -1.54 0.89 -15.47
CA VAL A 47 -1.74 1.45 -16.82
C VAL A 47 -0.42 1.81 -17.49
N ASP A 48 0.51 2.34 -16.69
CA ASP A 48 1.82 2.72 -17.17
C ASP A 48 2.91 2.32 -16.17
N CYS A 49 3.98 1.73 -16.69
CA CYS A 49 5.14 1.33 -15.93
C CYS A 49 6.39 1.35 -16.85
N PRO A 50 7.41 2.15 -16.52
CA PRO A 50 8.63 2.20 -17.33
C PRO A 50 9.24 0.83 -17.56
N ALA A 51 9.69 0.57 -18.79
CA ALA A 51 10.31 -0.71 -19.17
C ALA A 51 11.73 -0.88 -18.58
N ASP A 52 12.40 0.23 -18.31
CA ASP A 52 13.79 0.33 -17.90
C ASP A 52 13.98 0.64 -16.40
N LEU A 53 13.04 0.18 -15.57
CA LEU A 53 13.19 0.32 -14.12
C LEU A 53 14.48 -0.34 -13.62
N PRO A 54 15.25 0.34 -12.76
CA PRO A 54 16.42 -0.25 -12.12
C PRO A 54 16.09 -1.56 -11.38
N PRO A 55 17.05 -2.49 -11.25
CA PRO A 55 16.82 -3.78 -10.62
C PRO A 55 16.40 -3.68 -9.14
N THR A 56 16.84 -2.60 -8.47
CA THR A 56 16.50 -2.32 -7.07
C THR A 56 16.00 -0.89 -6.96
N CYS A 57 14.80 -0.71 -6.44
CA CYS A 57 14.12 0.57 -6.30
C CYS A 57 13.42 0.69 -4.94
N ILE A 58 13.19 1.93 -4.53
CA ILE A 58 12.23 2.27 -3.47
C ILE A 58 10.99 2.84 -4.16
N PHE A 59 9.92 2.04 -4.22
CA PHE A 59 8.64 2.49 -4.75
C PHE A 59 7.88 3.25 -3.66
N ILE A 60 7.48 4.48 -3.94
CA ILE A 60 6.66 5.27 -3.02
C ILE A 60 5.25 5.34 -3.57
N TRP A 61 4.35 4.59 -2.94
CA TRP A 61 2.94 4.48 -3.31
C TRP A 61 2.13 5.63 -2.73
N ASN A 62 1.37 6.29 -3.57
CA ASN A 62 0.55 7.46 -3.26
C ASN A 62 -0.87 7.30 -3.84
N PRO A 63 -1.90 7.73 -3.08
CA PRO A 63 -1.86 8.10 -1.66
C PRO A 63 -1.74 6.86 -0.75
N HIS A 64 -1.52 7.07 0.55
CA HIS A 64 -1.56 5.97 1.53
C HIS A 64 -2.96 5.33 1.58
N GLY A 65 -4.00 6.16 1.46
CA GLY A 65 -5.36 5.68 1.63
C GLY A 65 -5.65 5.09 3.01
N LEU A 66 -6.74 4.35 3.11
CA LEU A 66 -7.08 3.60 4.33
C LEU A 66 -6.11 2.42 4.52
N ILE A 67 -6.02 1.60 3.49
CA ILE A 67 -5.08 0.48 3.36
C ILE A 67 -4.64 0.53 1.90
N SER A 68 -3.36 0.74 1.62
CA SER A 68 -2.88 0.77 0.23
C SER A 68 -3.05 -0.60 -0.43
N LEU A 69 -4.29 -0.87 -0.85
CA LEU A 69 -4.73 -2.18 -1.34
C LEU A 69 -4.05 -2.52 -2.67
N SER A 70 -3.95 -1.53 -3.56
CA SER A 70 -3.22 -1.70 -4.83
C SER A 70 -1.77 -2.14 -4.58
N SER A 71 -1.07 -1.48 -3.66
CA SER A 71 0.29 -1.87 -3.29
C SER A 71 0.34 -3.30 -2.74
N ALA A 72 -0.60 -3.70 -1.90
CA ALA A 72 -0.68 -5.05 -1.37
C ALA A 72 -0.92 -6.10 -2.46
N LEU A 73 -1.80 -5.82 -3.42
CA LEU A 73 -2.12 -6.73 -4.53
C LEU A 73 -0.93 -6.94 -5.47
N TYR A 74 -0.18 -5.88 -5.78
CA TYR A 74 1.00 -5.97 -6.64
C TYR A 74 2.20 -6.59 -5.94
N ASN A 75 2.47 -6.24 -4.72
CA ASN A 75 3.71 -6.59 -4.02
C ASN A 75 3.57 -7.81 -3.11
N SER A 76 2.64 -7.79 -2.17
CA SER A 76 2.50 -8.84 -1.16
C SER A 76 1.74 -10.06 -1.69
N LEU A 77 0.56 -9.86 -2.23
CA LEU A 77 -0.28 -10.96 -2.71
C LEU A 77 0.10 -11.44 -4.11
N ARG A 78 0.75 -10.59 -4.91
CA ARG A 78 1.22 -10.90 -6.27
C ARG A 78 0.09 -11.36 -7.20
N VAL A 79 -1.12 -10.92 -6.95
CA VAL A 79 -2.31 -11.25 -7.74
C VAL A 79 -2.35 -10.40 -9.01
N CYS A 80 -2.14 -9.07 -8.85
CA CYS A 80 -1.99 -8.17 -9.99
C CYS A 80 -0.53 -8.23 -10.48
N ARG A 81 -0.35 -8.27 -11.81
CA ARG A 81 0.97 -8.38 -12.45
C ARG A 81 1.06 -7.40 -13.60
N HIS A 82 2.26 -6.83 -13.77
CA HIS A 82 2.61 -6.04 -14.93
C HIS A 82 4.00 -6.49 -15.42
N PRO A 83 4.26 -6.64 -16.74
CA PRO A 83 5.52 -7.17 -17.25
C PRO A 83 6.77 -6.44 -16.76
N ASN A 84 6.70 -5.13 -16.67
CA ASN A 84 7.81 -4.26 -16.27
C ASN A 84 7.92 -4.06 -14.75
N TYR A 85 6.89 -4.43 -13.97
CA TYR A 85 6.86 -4.23 -12.54
C TYR A 85 7.20 -5.52 -11.79
N LYS A 86 8.20 -5.46 -10.93
CA LYS A 86 8.61 -6.60 -10.11
C LYS A 86 8.06 -6.44 -8.69
N PRO A 87 7.35 -7.45 -8.13
CA PRO A 87 6.92 -7.45 -6.74
C PRO A 87 8.09 -7.23 -5.78
N ASN A 88 7.82 -6.54 -4.68
CA ASN A 88 8.81 -6.16 -3.70
C ASN A 88 8.24 -6.20 -2.28
N HIS A 89 9.05 -5.88 -1.26
CA HIS A 89 8.63 -5.91 0.13
C HIS A 89 7.82 -4.67 0.50
N VAL A 90 6.59 -4.86 0.97
CA VAL A 90 5.79 -3.76 1.52
C VAL A 90 6.28 -3.41 2.91
N VAL A 91 6.56 -2.13 3.13
CA VAL A 91 6.99 -1.61 4.42
C VAL A 91 5.77 -1.25 5.25
N SER A 92 5.66 -1.78 6.47
CA SER A 92 4.57 -1.52 7.39
C SER A 92 5.06 -1.11 8.78
N LEU A 93 4.18 -0.53 9.60
CA LEU A 93 4.55 -0.10 10.95
C LEU A 93 5.06 -1.28 11.78
N PRO A 94 6.18 -1.14 12.51
CA PRO A 94 6.76 -2.21 13.33
C PRO A 94 5.76 -2.83 14.30
N PHE A 95 4.87 -2.01 14.86
CA PHE A 95 3.84 -2.46 15.80
C PHE A 95 2.96 -3.58 15.22
N TYR A 96 2.57 -3.51 13.94
CA TYR A 96 1.74 -4.55 13.31
C TYR A 96 2.39 -5.92 13.27
N HIS A 97 3.73 -5.98 13.21
CA HIS A 97 4.47 -7.25 13.21
C HIS A 97 4.39 -8.01 14.55
N TYR A 98 4.00 -7.33 15.63
CA TYR A 98 3.83 -7.92 16.98
C TYR A 98 2.39 -8.32 17.28
N ILE A 99 1.41 -7.87 16.49
CA ILE A 99 0.01 -8.25 16.68
C ILE A 99 -0.17 -9.70 16.17
N PRO A 100 -0.66 -10.63 17.02
CA PRO A 100 -1.01 -11.97 16.57
C PRO A 100 -1.94 -11.93 15.36
N LEU A 101 -1.82 -12.87 14.46
CA LEU A 101 -2.51 -12.97 13.17
C LEU A 101 -2.05 -11.89 12.17
N VAL A 102 -2.14 -10.60 12.50
CA VAL A 102 -1.75 -9.50 11.59
C VAL A 102 -0.26 -9.57 11.25
N GLY A 103 0.60 -9.72 12.25
CA GLY A 103 2.04 -9.85 12.05
C GLY A 103 2.43 -11.15 11.34
N ASP A 104 1.71 -12.23 11.61
CA ASP A 104 1.95 -13.49 10.93
C ASP A 104 1.57 -13.43 9.44
N ILE A 105 0.41 -12.83 9.12
CA ILE A 105 0.00 -12.55 7.74
C ILE A 105 1.03 -11.63 7.08
N GLY A 106 1.43 -10.54 7.75
CA GLY A 106 2.44 -9.63 7.24
C GLY A 106 3.74 -10.35 6.85
N ARG A 107 4.26 -11.19 7.74
CA ARG A 107 5.47 -12.01 7.45
C ARG A 107 5.27 -12.98 6.31
N TYR A 108 4.13 -13.66 6.27
CA TYR A 108 3.78 -14.60 5.21
C TYR A 108 3.75 -13.95 3.83
N VAL A 109 3.23 -12.73 3.72
CA VAL A 109 3.19 -11.97 2.46
C VAL A 109 4.46 -11.15 2.21
N GLY A 110 5.50 -11.31 3.01
CA GLY A 110 6.79 -10.67 2.80
C GLY A 110 6.84 -9.18 3.19
N ALA A 111 5.92 -8.71 4.04
CA ALA A 111 5.99 -7.36 4.59
C ALA A 111 7.16 -7.24 5.59
N ILE A 112 7.79 -6.08 5.59
CA ILE A 112 8.92 -5.77 6.49
C ILE A 112 8.59 -4.56 7.38
N PRO A 113 9.18 -4.48 8.59
CA PRO A 113 8.98 -3.33 9.46
C PRO A 113 9.66 -2.07 8.92
N SER A 114 9.04 -0.90 9.19
CA SER A 114 9.47 0.42 8.71
C SER A 114 10.64 1.03 9.49
N ASP A 115 11.46 0.22 10.15
CA ASP A 115 12.68 0.72 10.77
C ASP A 115 13.82 0.92 9.75
N TYR A 116 14.67 1.90 10.04
CA TYR A 116 15.76 2.32 9.18
C TYR A 116 16.71 1.17 8.83
N GLY A 117 17.07 0.36 9.83
CA GLY A 117 18.03 -0.73 9.68
C GLY A 117 17.52 -1.83 8.76
N THR A 118 16.25 -2.22 8.93
CA THR A 118 15.60 -3.27 8.12
C THR A 118 15.47 -2.83 6.67
N ILE A 119 14.98 -1.62 6.41
CA ILE A 119 14.85 -1.11 5.04
C ILE A 119 16.22 -1.05 4.36
N LYS A 120 17.22 -0.44 5.02
CA LYS A 120 18.58 -0.34 4.49
C LYS A 120 19.19 -1.72 4.20
N LYS A 121 19.04 -2.68 5.12
CA LYS A 121 19.54 -4.05 4.94
C LYS A 121 18.88 -4.76 3.75
N THR A 122 17.59 -4.55 3.54
CA THR A 122 16.84 -5.13 2.41
C THR A 122 17.38 -4.58 1.09
N LEU A 123 17.55 -3.26 0.98
CA LEU A 123 18.09 -2.62 -0.22
C LEU A 123 19.51 -3.06 -0.52
N LEU A 124 20.37 -3.21 0.50
CA LEU A 124 21.75 -3.72 0.33
C LEU A 124 21.81 -5.17 -0.13
N LYS A 125 20.73 -5.93 -0.03
CA LYS A 125 20.59 -7.27 -0.63
C LYS A 125 20.09 -7.24 -2.08
N ASN A 126 19.96 -6.06 -2.66
CA ASN A 126 19.36 -5.83 -3.97
C ASN A 126 17.86 -6.22 -4.03
N GLU A 127 17.16 -6.10 -2.93
CA GLU A 127 15.72 -6.32 -2.83
C GLU A 127 15.00 -4.97 -2.76
N SER A 128 14.01 -4.76 -3.62
CA SER A 128 13.22 -3.52 -3.67
C SER A 128 12.21 -3.46 -2.52
N VAL A 129 11.80 -2.23 -2.17
CA VAL A 129 10.78 -2.00 -1.15
C VAL A 129 9.69 -1.07 -1.65
N SER A 130 8.46 -1.25 -1.15
CA SER A 130 7.33 -0.34 -1.34
C SER A 130 6.98 0.35 -0.03
N VAL A 131 6.96 1.68 -0.06
CA VAL A 131 6.74 2.52 1.11
C VAL A 131 5.55 3.44 0.87
N MET A 132 4.65 3.56 1.83
CA MET A 132 3.64 4.60 1.90
C MET A 132 4.15 5.71 2.81
N LEU A 133 4.70 6.77 2.21
CA LEU A 133 5.51 7.77 2.90
C LEU A 133 4.74 8.58 3.93
N GLY A 134 3.49 8.90 3.65
CA GLY A 134 2.64 9.70 4.55
C GLY A 134 2.26 8.98 5.84
N GLY A 135 2.13 7.64 5.78
CA GLY A 135 1.76 6.82 6.92
C GLY A 135 0.41 7.20 7.50
N VAL A 136 0.25 7.01 8.82
CA VAL A 136 -1.00 7.27 9.57
C VAL A 136 -1.55 8.69 9.37
N ARG A 137 -0.70 9.69 9.19
CA ARG A 137 -1.16 11.09 8.98
C ARG A 137 -1.88 11.25 7.65
N GLU A 138 -1.35 10.65 6.60
CA GLU A 138 -1.96 10.69 5.27
C GLU A 138 -3.24 9.85 5.24
N MET A 139 -3.25 8.69 5.92
CA MET A 139 -4.44 7.87 6.09
C MET A 139 -5.60 8.66 6.73
N ASN A 140 -5.30 9.50 7.74
CA ASN A 140 -6.32 10.33 8.41
C ASN A 140 -6.81 11.50 7.54
N LEU A 141 -6.05 11.89 6.51
CA LEU A 141 -6.39 12.93 5.53
C LEU A 141 -6.94 12.36 4.22
N ALA A 142 -7.18 11.04 4.16
CA ALA A 142 -7.66 10.39 2.96
C ALA A 142 -9.00 10.97 2.50
N ASP A 143 -9.02 11.44 1.25
CA ASP A 143 -10.16 12.04 0.59
C ASP A 143 -10.38 11.32 -0.76
N PRO A 144 -11.63 11.14 -1.22
CA PRO A 144 -11.91 10.45 -2.48
C PRO A 144 -11.22 11.05 -3.71
N ARG A 145 -11.10 12.37 -3.78
CA ARG A 145 -10.60 13.08 -4.97
C ARG A 145 -9.48 14.08 -4.70
N LYS A 146 -9.12 14.26 -3.43
CA LYS A 146 -7.99 15.09 -3.02
C LYS A 146 -6.85 14.21 -2.56
N MET A 147 -5.76 14.23 -3.30
CA MET A 147 -4.53 13.53 -2.94
C MET A 147 -3.69 14.43 -2.04
N VAL A 148 -3.71 14.17 -0.73
CA VAL A 148 -2.89 14.89 0.25
C VAL A 148 -1.68 14.05 0.57
N LEU A 149 -0.47 14.52 0.22
CA LEU A 149 0.77 13.79 0.42
C LEU A 149 1.62 14.43 1.52
N TYR A 150 1.87 13.68 2.58
CA TYR A 150 2.68 14.13 3.71
C TYR A 150 4.16 13.81 3.47
N ILE A 151 4.85 14.64 2.66
CA ILE A 151 6.23 14.41 2.19
C ILE A 151 7.23 15.38 2.83
N LYS A 152 6.90 16.67 2.90
CA LYS A 152 7.87 17.73 3.27
C LYS A 152 8.59 17.48 4.61
N LYS A 153 7.88 16.92 5.58
CA LYS A 153 8.42 16.61 6.91
C LYS A 153 9.05 15.22 7.03
N ARG A 154 9.11 14.46 5.93
CA ARG A 154 9.79 13.16 5.89
C ARG A 154 11.24 13.34 5.44
N SER A 155 12.16 12.64 6.10
CA SER A 155 13.57 12.66 5.74
C SER A 155 14.22 11.28 5.70
N GLY A 156 13.70 10.32 6.50
CA GLY A 156 14.33 9.01 6.69
C GLY A 156 14.53 8.22 5.40
N ILE A 157 13.50 8.13 4.56
CA ILE A 157 13.58 7.36 3.31
C ILE A 157 14.54 8.00 2.29
N PHE A 158 14.60 9.33 2.24
CA PHE A 158 15.51 10.07 1.36
C PHE A 158 16.98 9.86 1.77
N LYS A 159 17.25 9.81 3.10
CA LYS A 159 18.57 9.46 3.64
C LYS A 159 18.96 8.04 3.27
N ILE A 160 18.06 7.07 3.46
CA ILE A 160 18.32 5.67 3.09
C ILE A 160 18.62 5.58 1.59
N ALA A 161 17.80 6.21 0.74
CA ALA A 161 17.95 6.19 -0.70
C ALA A 161 19.32 6.77 -1.14
N ALA A 162 19.68 7.94 -0.60
CA ALA A 162 20.97 8.57 -0.86
C ALA A 162 22.17 7.72 -0.39
N GLU A 163 22.09 7.15 0.81
CA GLU A 163 23.15 6.31 1.38
C GLU A 163 23.34 4.97 0.64
N THR A 164 22.25 4.38 0.14
CA THR A 164 22.31 3.11 -0.60
C THR A 164 22.49 3.30 -2.10
N GLY A 165 22.37 4.54 -2.60
CA GLY A 165 22.36 4.81 -4.02
C GLY A 165 21.13 4.21 -4.74
N THR A 166 20.03 3.97 -4.00
CA THR A 166 18.84 3.33 -4.54
C THR A 166 17.87 4.40 -5.04
N PRO A 167 17.40 4.33 -6.31
CA PRO A 167 16.46 5.30 -6.84
C PRO A 167 15.08 5.21 -6.18
N LEU A 168 14.44 6.38 -6.04
CA LEU A 168 13.04 6.51 -5.65
C LEU A 168 12.15 6.50 -6.89
N VAL A 169 11.06 5.74 -6.85
CA VAL A 169 10.10 5.64 -7.95
C VAL A 169 8.73 6.06 -7.43
N PRO A 170 8.14 7.16 -7.93
CA PRO A 170 6.79 7.54 -7.55
C PRO A 170 5.77 6.59 -8.18
N VAL A 171 4.80 6.17 -7.38
CA VAL A 171 3.64 5.39 -7.84
C VAL A 171 2.37 6.12 -7.41
N ILE A 172 1.44 6.32 -8.33
CA ILE A 172 0.16 6.96 -8.06
C ILE A 172 -0.98 6.01 -8.43
N THR A 173 -1.96 5.90 -7.54
CA THR A 173 -3.18 5.13 -7.73
C THR A 173 -4.39 6.03 -7.55
N TYR A 174 -5.32 6.03 -8.51
CA TYR A 174 -6.52 6.86 -8.48
C TYR A 174 -7.78 6.03 -8.20
N GLY A 175 -8.68 6.55 -7.35
CA GLY A 175 -9.98 5.96 -7.07
C GLY A 175 -10.02 4.98 -5.90
N GLU A 176 -8.88 4.61 -5.32
CA GLU A 176 -8.85 3.67 -4.19
C GLU A 176 -9.61 4.22 -2.97
N ASN A 177 -9.42 5.50 -2.62
CA ASN A 177 -10.15 6.15 -1.53
C ASN A 177 -11.63 6.37 -1.84
N GLU A 178 -12.03 6.38 -3.10
CA GLU A 178 -13.42 6.50 -3.54
C GLU A 178 -14.16 5.18 -3.35
N LEU A 179 -13.53 4.05 -3.74
CA LEU A 179 -14.13 2.72 -3.61
C LEU A 179 -13.97 2.12 -2.20
N PHE A 180 -12.88 2.46 -1.52
CA PHE A 180 -12.60 1.96 -0.17
C PHE A 180 -12.47 3.11 0.83
N PRO A 181 -13.54 3.90 1.04
CA PRO A 181 -13.51 4.99 1.99
C PRO A 181 -13.39 4.48 3.42
N ARG A 182 -12.77 5.29 4.26
CA ARG A 182 -12.74 5.04 5.71
C ARG A 182 -14.13 5.21 6.32
N SER A 183 -14.34 4.63 7.50
CA SER A 183 -15.55 4.84 8.29
C SER A 183 -15.68 6.30 8.70
N ASP A 184 -16.88 6.85 8.57
CA ASP A 184 -17.30 8.17 9.04
C ASP A 184 -17.88 8.13 10.48
N ASN A 185 -17.73 6.99 11.16
CA ASN A 185 -18.20 6.83 12.53
C ASN A 185 -17.40 7.73 13.48
N TRP A 186 -18.09 8.70 14.11
CA TRP A 186 -17.47 9.68 15.00
C TRP A 186 -16.71 9.07 16.18
N MET A 187 -17.15 7.91 16.70
CA MET A 187 -16.46 7.22 17.80
C MET A 187 -15.10 6.69 17.34
N ILE A 188 -15.03 6.14 16.14
CA ILE A 188 -13.77 5.66 15.54
C ILE A 188 -12.85 6.84 15.28
N GLU A 189 -13.41 7.95 14.81
CA GLU A 189 -12.63 9.18 14.59
C GLU A 189 -12.03 9.73 15.88
N GLN A 190 -12.82 9.88 16.93
CA GLN A 190 -12.33 10.31 18.25
C GLN A 190 -11.27 9.36 18.82
N MET A 191 -11.50 8.05 18.68
CA MET A 191 -10.52 7.04 19.10
C MET A 191 -9.22 7.17 18.29
N ASN A 192 -9.29 7.40 16.98
CA ASN A 192 -8.12 7.59 16.14
C ASN A 192 -7.36 8.88 16.48
N VAL A 193 -8.06 9.98 16.80
CA VAL A 193 -7.45 11.22 17.29
C VAL A 193 -6.67 10.95 18.58
N TRP A 194 -7.27 10.26 19.53
CA TRP A 194 -6.62 9.90 20.79
C TRP A 194 -5.44 8.95 20.60
N LEU A 195 -5.60 7.87 19.83
CA LEU A 195 -4.53 6.93 19.53
C LEU A 195 -3.36 7.60 18.81
N HIS A 196 -3.66 8.48 17.85
CA HIS A 196 -2.63 9.18 17.11
C HIS A 196 -1.83 10.16 17.97
N SER A 197 -2.53 10.92 18.83
CA SER A 197 -1.87 11.87 19.76
C SER A 197 -1.03 11.17 20.82
N SER A 198 -1.47 10.00 21.31
CA SER A 198 -0.81 9.27 22.39
C SER A 198 0.28 8.31 21.93
N PHE A 199 0.08 7.64 20.81
CA PHE A 199 0.92 6.52 20.36
C PHE A 199 1.38 6.63 18.89
N GLY A 200 0.94 7.65 18.15
CA GLY A 200 1.23 7.77 16.72
C GLY A 200 0.54 6.68 15.85
N LEU A 201 -0.48 6.03 16.37
CA LEU A 201 -1.22 4.95 15.74
C LEU A 201 -2.62 5.40 15.33
N SER A 202 -3.22 4.70 14.37
CA SER A 202 -4.64 4.81 14.04
C SER A 202 -5.16 3.46 13.58
N ILE A 203 -6.43 3.20 13.81
CA ILE A 203 -7.11 1.99 13.35
C ILE A 203 -7.63 2.24 11.93
N PRO A 204 -7.22 1.46 10.94
CA PRO A 204 -7.75 1.55 9.58
C PRO A 204 -9.14 0.89 9.54
N ALA A 205 -10.16 1.63 9.97
CA ALA A 205 -11.52 1.13 9.97
C ALA A 205 -12.20 1.42 8.62
N PRO A 206 -12.55 0.38 7.84
CA PRO A 206 -13.28 0.56 6.59
C PRO A 206 -14.72 0.99 6.84
N SER A 207 -15.28 1.72 5.90
CA SER A 207 -16.72 1.99 5.87
C SER A 207 -17.50 0.72 5.51
N TRP A 208 -18.81 0.75 5.74
CA TRP A 208 -19.71 -0.32 5.27
C TRP A 208 -19.62 -0.51 3.74
N MET A 209 -19.50 0.58 2.99
CA MET A 209 -19.35 0.53 1.53
C MET A 209 -18.06 -0.18 1.13
N SER A 210 -16.96 0.06 1.83
CA SER A 210 -15.70 -0.65 1.59
C SER A 210 -15.85 -2.17 1.75
N LEU A 211 -16.60 -2.61 2.76
CA LEU A 211 -16.87 -4.03 2.98
C LEU A 211 -17.75 -4.63 1.88
N LEU A 212 -18.75 -3.88 1.39
CA LEU A 212 -19.58 -4.30 0.25
C LEU A 212 -18.76 -4.42 -1.02
N HIS A 213 -17.95 -3.43 -1.35
CA HIS A 213 -17.09 -3.46 -2.54
C HIS A 213 -16.08 -4.61 -2.47
N TRP A 214 -15.51 -4.87 -1.30
CA TRP A 214 -14.63 -6.03 -1.10
C TRP A 214 -15.35 -7.34 -1.41
N PHE A 215 -16.59 -7.45 -0.97
CA PHE A 215 -17.42 -8.61 -1.25
C PHE A 215 -17.75 -8.74 -2.75
N GLU A 216 -18.11 -7.63 -3.41
CA GLU A 216 -18.44 -7.60 -4.84
C GLU A 216 -17.26 -8.04 -5.73
N LEU A 217 -16.01 -7.70 -5.35
CA LEU A 217 -14.79 -8.12 -6.07
C LEU A 217 -14.68 -9.65 -6.26
N SER A 218 -15.30 -10.44 -5.38
CA SER A 218 -15.33 -11.90 -5.51
C SER A 218 -16.18 -12.38 -6.67
N TYR A 219 -17.05 -11.53 -7.23
CA TYR A 219 -18.04 -11.91 -8.26
C TYR A 219 -17.92 -11.11 -9.54
N ARG A 220 -17.47 -9.88 -9.45
CA ARG A 220 -17.35 -8.98 -10.61
C ARG A 220 -16.24 -7.95 -10.40
N PRO A 221 -15.63 -7.44 -11.48
CA PRO A 221 -14.76 -6.29 -11.37
C PRO A 221 -15.56 -5.05 -10.93
N LEU A 222 -14.90 -4.16 -10.20
CA LEU A 222 -15.42 -2.84 -9.85
C LEU A 222 -14.94 -1.79 -10.85
N LYS A 223 -15.28 -0.51 -10.59
CA LYS A 223 -14.72 0.63 -11.33
C LYS A 223 -13.19 0.55 -11.29
N PRO A 224 -12.50 0.70 -12.43
CA PRO A 224 -11.06 0.60 -12.46
C PRO A 224 -10.36 1.60 -11.55
N ILE A 225 -9.38 1.12 -10.82
CA ILE A 225 -8.46 1.87 -9.95
C ILE A 225 -7.08 1.87 -10.64
N PRO A 226 -6.83 2.79 -11.59
CA PRO A 226 -5.61 2.78 -12.38
C PRO A 226 -4.40 3.18 -11.53
N THR A 227 -3.30 2.45 -11.73
CA THR A 227 -2.00 2.71 -11.13
C THR A 227 -0.99 3.12 -12.19
N TYR A 228 -0.23 4.17 -11.92
CA TYR A 228 0.81 4.71 -12.79
C TYR A 228 2.14 4.71 -12.03
N VAL A 229 3.18 4.23 -12.68
CA VAL A 229 4.55 4.20 -12.16
C VAL A 229 5.36 5.26 -12.90
N GLY A 230 5.96 6.19 -12.16
CA GLY A 230 6.76 7.27 -12.74
C GLY A 230 8.22 6.90 -12.94
N GLN A 231 8.98 7.86 -13.43
CA GLN A 231 10.41 7.69 -13.69
C GLN A 231 11.23 7.65 -12.40
N PRO A 232 12.28 6.82 -12.34
CA PRO A 232 13.18 6.75 -11.20
C PRO A 232 13.92 8.09 -10.96
N VAL A 233 14.05 8.47 -9.70
CA VAL A 233 14.77 9.68 -9.25
C VAL A 233 15.91 9.28 -8.34
N ILE A 234 17.10 9.79 -8.60
CA ILE A 234 18.30 9.53 -7.80
C ILE A 234 19.08 10.82 -7.54
N ASP A 235 19.63 10.92 -6.33
CA ASP A 235 20.62 11.91 -5.95
C ASP A 235 21.42 11.41 -4.73
N LYS A 236 22.63 11.94 -4.54
CA LYS A 236 23.46 11.63 -3.36
C LYS A 236 23.13 12.52 -2.16
N ASP A 237 22.54 13.68 -2.42
CA ASP A 237 22.08 14.59 -1.37
C ASP A 237 20.59 14.29 -1.05
N PRO A 238 20.26 13.94 0.20
CA PRO A 238 18.88 13.58 0.57
C PRO A 238 17.87 14.72 0.39
N ASP A 239 18.28 15.98 0.56
CA ASP A 239 17.38 17.12 0.45
C ASP A 239 17.13 17.45 -1.02
N VAL A 240 18.17 17.42 -1.86
CA VAL A 240 18.03 17.53 -3.32
C VAL A 240 17.19 16.38 -3.87
N LEU A 241 17.41 15.15 -3.39
CA LEU A 241 16.64 13.98 -3.79
C LEU A 241 15.14 14.14 -3.45
N LYS A 242 14.83 14.70 -2.27
CA LYS A 242 13.45 14.98 -1.86
C LYS A 242 12.77 16.00 -2.79
N GLU A 243 13.47 17.09 -3.13
CA GLU A 243 12.95 18.10 -4.07
C GLU A 243 12.68 17.49 -5.45
N LYS A 244 13.65 16.74 -5.99
CA LYS A 244 13.49 16.01 -7.26
C LYS A 244 12.32 15.04 -7.22
N TYR A 245 12.14 14.32 -6.10
CA TYR A 245 11.03 13.40 -5.93
C TYR A 245 9.68 14.14 -5.91
N ILE A 246 9.58 15.29 -5.24
CA ILE A 246 8.36 16.11 -5.23
C ILE A 246 8.01 16.55 -6.65
N VAL A 247 8.99 17.02 -7.43
CA VAL A 247 8.79 17.38 -8.84
C VAL A 247 8.32 16.16 -9.66
N ALA A 248 8.93 15.00 -9.46
CA ALA A 248 8.54 13.78 -10.18
C ALA A 248 7.09 13.35 -9.87
N VAL A 249 6.68 13.45 -8.60
CA VAL A 249 5.27 13.17 -8.21
C VAL A 249 4.32 14.19 -8.85
N GLN A 250 4.65 15.48 -8.84
CA GLN A 250 3.84 16.53 -9.46
C GLN A 250 3.72 16.33 -10.97
N THR A 251 4.81 15.97 -11.62
CA THR A 251 4.82 15.67 -13.06
C THR A 251 3.95 14.44 -13.36
N LEU A 252 4.12 13.36 -12.61
CA LEU A 252 3.30 12.16 -12.78
C LEU A 252 1.82 12.47 -12.56
N PHE A 253 1.50 13.23 -11.50
CA PHE A 253 0.13 13.65 -11.23
C PHE A 253 -0.44 14.49 -12.39
N SER A 254 0.27 15.51 -12.86
CA SER A 254 -0.20 16.42 -13.92
C SER A 254 -0.47 15.72 -15.26
N THR A 255 0.24 14.61 -15.52
CA THR A 255 0.10 13.84 -16.77
C THR A 255 -0.93 12.73 -16.70
N THR A 256 -1.29 12.27 -15.48
CA THR A 256 -2.12 11.07 -15.31
C THR A 256 -3.41 11.32 -14.54
N SER A 257 -3.54 12.47 -13.84
CA SER A 257 -4.69 12.74 -12.98
C SER A 257 -5.99 12.89 -13.78
N PRO A 258 -7.11 12.31 -13.28
CA PRO A 258 -8.42 12.64 -13.75
C PRO A 258 -8.71 14.14 -13.51
N PRO A 259 -9.61 14.78 -14.32
CA PRO A 259 -9.84 16.24 -14.27
C PRO A 259 -10.33 16.78 -12.93
N ASP A 260 -10.98 15.94 -12.14
CA ASP A 260 -11.61 16.30 -10.87
C ASP A 260 -10.72 15.98 -9.64
N TYR A 261 -9.47 15.54 -9.88
CA TYR A 261 -8.51 15.31 -8.81
C TYR A 261 -7.64 16.53 -8.53
N SER A 262 -7.28 16.72 -7.27
CA SER A 262 -6.33 17.75 -6.82
C SER A 262 -5.20 17.15 -6.01
N LEU A 263 -4.02 17.76 -6.07
CA LEU A 263 -2.83 17.36 -5.33
C LEU A 263 -2.42 18.44 -4.33
N GLU A 264 -2.24 18.05 -3.08
CA GLU A 264 -1.64 18.89 -2.04
C GLU A 264 -0.44 18.17 -1.42
N ILE A 265 0.71 18.84 -1.35
CA ILE A 265 1.94 18.30 -0.73
C ILE A 265 2.27 19.10 0.53
N ILE A 266 2.23 18.46 1.70
CA ILE A 266 2.42 19.07 3.02
C ILE A 266 3.64 18.49 3.76
#